data_437e5813c9e38d89c87d9205a2316017
#
_entry.id   437e5813c9e38d89c87d9205a2316017
#
_cell.length_a   1.000
_cell.length_b   1.000
_cell.length_c   1.000
_cell.angle_alpha   90.00
_cell.angle_beta   90.00
_cell.angle_gamma   90.00
#
_symmetry.space_group_name_H-M   'P 1'
#
loop_
_entity.id
_entity.type
_entity.pdbx_description
1 polymer ?
#
loop_
_entity_poly.entity_id
_entity_poly.type
_entity_poly.pdbx_seq_one_letter_code
_entity_poly.pdbx_strand_id
1 'polypeptide(L)'
;MTLGENITRLRTQKNWSQGDLADALDISRQSVSKWETDASIPELDKLLKLSELFGVTLDELVRGEEVPKTETAMPTAQTVPASFAPQAAPGREKHHTIAGTVLLCTGAIILIFCLLLAGDLLAGLLFASPFLICGIICLAVKKRVGLWCGWAAYLCIDLYLRFATGLSWTTIFMTHLWTYEMNYMRLAIAWMQFFAMLVMIVCTVRSYRTLKLSATKKEVTWLIVGWLAALVVLPLLMSYGVMPLWRDNLHNYSNFSPYFFINVLYGYVRLALVNVLLVRTLAVWRMKREEKKANCNTAET
;
A
#
# COMPACT_ATOMS: atom_id res chain seq x y z
N MET A 1 -31.72 18.58 -26.48
CA MET A 1 -30.54 17.74 -26.76
C MET A 1 -30.34 16.82 -25.57
N THR A 2 -30.23 15.50 -25.75
CA THR A 2 -30.02 14.59 -24.63
C THR A 2 -28.55 14.60 -24.21
N LEU A 3 -28.24 14.05 -23.02
CA LEU A 3 -26.87 13.93 -22.55
C LEU A 3 -26.03 13.08 -23.52
N GLY A 4 -26.57 11.97 -24.04
CA GLY A 4 -25.89 11.10 -24.98
C GLY A 4 -25.58 11.78 -26.31
N GLU A 5 -26.57 12.52 -26.85
CA GLU A 5 -26.35 13.35 -28.06
C GLU A 5 -25.25 14.39 -27.87
N ASN A 6 -25.21 15.02 -26.69
CA ASN A 6 -24.21 16.03 -26.39
C ASN A 6 -22.80 15.43 -26.24
N ILE A 7 -22.68 14.28 -25.58
CA ILE A 7 -21.41 13.52 -25.50
C ILE A 7 -20.93 13.16 -26.90
N THR A 8 -21.81 12.66 -27.77
CA THR A 8 -21.49 12.33 -29.17
C THR A 8 -21.01 13.54 -29.94
N ARG A 9 -21.68 14.69 -29.79
CA ARG A 9 -21.31 15.96 -30.42
C ARG A 9 -19.91 16.43 -30.01
N LEU A 10 -19.67 16.50 -28.71
CA LEU A 10 -18.40 16.96 -28.15
C LEU A 10 -17.23 16.05 -28.52
N ARG A 11 -17.45 14.73 -28.53
CA ARG A 11 -16.45 13.75 -28.99
C ARG A 11 -16.12 13.94 -30.46
N THR A 12 -17.14 14.09 -31.32
CA THR A 12 -16.97 14.30 -32.78
C THR A 12 -16.29 15.61 -33.08
N GLN A 13 -16.54 16.68 -32.33
CA GLN A 13 -15.85 17.95 -32.44
C GLN A 13 -14.33 17.81 -32.18
N LYS A 14 -13.94 16.88 -31.32
CA LYS A 14 -12.51 16.53 -31.07
C LYS A 14 -11.95 15.51 -32.07
N ASN A 15 -12.71 15.05 -33.04
CA ASN A 15 -12.35 13.99 -34.00
C ASN A 15 -11.98 12.65 -33.29
N TRP A 16 -12.60 12.36 -32.17
CA TRP A 16 -12.33 11.13 -31.40
C TRP A 16 -13.31 10.03 -31.78
N SER A 17 -12.81 8.77 -31.82
CA SER A 17 -13.66 7.58 -31.87
C SER A 17 -14.23 7.27 -30.48
N GLN A 18 -15.23 6.41 -30.40
CA GLN A 18 -15.74 5.89 -29.11
C GLN A 18 -14.66 5.16 -28.33
N GLY A 19 -13.67 4.56 -29.01
CA GLY A 19 -12.51 3.91 -28.39
C GLY A 19 -11.60 4.94 -27.73
N ASP A 20 -11.25 6.02 -28.42
CA ASP A 20 -10.37 7.08 -27.90
C ASP A 20 -10.97 7.75 -26.65
N LEU A 21 -12.29 7.97 -26.64
CA LEU A 21 -12.99 8.49 -25.46
C LEU A 21 -12.99 7.47 -24.31
N ALA A 22 -13.17 6.20 -24.61
CA ALA A 22 -13.13 5.13 -23.62
C ALA A 22 -11.74 5.01 -22.97
N ASP A 23 -10.68 5.07 -23.77
CA ASP A 23 -9.29 5.02 -23.30
C ASP A 23 -8.94 6.25 -22.45
N ALA A 24 -9.40 7.45 -22.85
CA ALA A 24 -9.19 8.69 -22.08
C ALA A 24 -9.89 8.66 -20.71
N LEU A 25 -11.00 7.97 -20.58
CA LEU A 25 -11.77 7.83 -19.34
C LEU A 25 -11.45 6.57 -18.52
N ASP A 26 -10.59 5.69 -19.04
CA ASP A 26 -10.26 4.38 -18.47
C ASP A 26 -11.51 3.51 -18.23
N ILE A 27 -12.33 3.35 -19.29
CA ILE A 27 -13.56 2.56 -19.31
C ILE A 27 -13.66 1.69 -20.57
N SER A 28 -14.68 0.84 -20.65
CA SER A 28 -14.93 0.06 -21.87
C SER A 28 -15.60 0.91 -22.97
N ARG A 29 -15.28 0.62 -24.24
CA ARG A 29 -15.97 1.21 -25.40
C ARG A 29 -17.51 0.99 -25.34
N GLN A 30 -17.93 -0.15 -24.78
CA GLN A 30 -19.35 -0.44 -24.61
C GLN A 30 -20.05 0.53 -23.66
N SER A 31 -19.36 1.02 -22.62
CA SER A 31 -19.90 2.01 -21.70
C SER A 31 -20.14 3.35 -22.42
N VAL A 32 -19.16 3.80 -23.23
CA VAL A 32 -19.32 5.01 -24.04
C VAL A 32 -20.50 4.87 -25.00
N SER A 33 -20.61 3.73 -25.71
CA SER A 33 -21.71 3.46 -26.62
C SER A 33 -23.09 3.51 -25.93
N LYS A 34 -23.20 2.96 -24.72
CA LYS A 34 -24.44 3.02 -23.92
C LYS A 34 -24.78 4.44 -23.48
N TRP A 35 -23.80 5.27 -23.17
CA TRP A 35 -24.01 6.67 -22.81
C TRP A 35 -24.46 7.49 -24.01
N GLU A 36 -23.85 7.29 -25.17
CA GLU A 36 -24.20 8.00 -26.41
C GLU A 36 -25.60 7.63 -26.96
N THR A 37 -26.10 6.45 -26.59
CA THR A 37 -27.46 6.00 -26.94
C THR A 37 -28.49 6.21 -25.82
N ASP A 38 -28.10 6.92 -24.75
CA ASP A 38 -28.93 7.12 -23.54
C ASP A 38 -29.42 5.81 -22.86
N ALA A 39 -28.80 4.67 -23.18
CA ALA A 39 -29.11 3.38 -22.58
C ALA A 39 -28.62 3.28 -21.12
N SER A 40 -27.67 4.13 -20.72
CA SER A 40 -27.21 4.32 -19.34
C SER A 40 -26.67 5.73 -19.14
N ILE A 41 -26.72 6.21 -17.89
CA ILE A 41 -26.19 7.52 -17.51
C ILE A 41 -24.79 7.32 -16.90
N PRO A 42 -23.78 8.15 -17.25
CA PRO A 42 -22.50 8.13 -16.59
C PRO A 42 -22.62 8.46 -15.10
N GLU A 43 -21.79 7.81 -14.27
CA GLU A 43 -21.66 8.18 -12.86
C GLU A 43 -21.08 9.61 -12.74
N LEU A 44 -21.37 10.27 -11.61
CA LEU A 44 -20.96 11.65 -11.37
C LEU A 44 -19.46 11.88 -11.59
N ASP A 45 -18.62 10.93 -11.16
CA ASP A 45 -17.16 10.99 -11.37
C ASP A 45 -16.77 11.03 -12.85
N LYS A 46 -17.54 10.32 -13.69
CA LYS A 46 -17.33 10.26 -15.14
C LYS A 46 -17.84 11.52 -15.84
N LEU A 47 -18.97 12.08 -15.34
CA LEU A 47 -19.50 13.37 -15.83
C LEU A 47 -18.51 14.52 -15.56
N LEU A 48 -17.90 14.55 -14.38
CA LEU A 48 -16.86 15.53 -14.04
C LEU A 48 -15.64 15.40 -14.96
N LYS A 49 -15.16 14.17 -15.20
CA LYS A 49 -14.05 13.91 -16.12
C LYS A 49 -14.40 14.29 -17.57
N LEU A 50 -15.64 14.03 -18.01
CA LEU A 50 -16.12 14.44 -19.33
C LEU A 50 -16.13 15.96 -19.48
N SER A 51 -16.58 16.71 -18.46
CA SER A 51 -16.59 18.16 -18.48
C SER A 51 -15.16 18.72 -18.57
N GLU A 52 -14.21 18.19 -17.79
CA GLU A 52 -12.80 18.56 -17.86
C GLU A 52 -12.18 18.21 -19.22
N LEU A 53 -12.46 17.00 -19.72
CA LEU A 53 -11.91 16.50 -20.97
C LEU A 53 -12.39 17.30 -22.18
N PHE A 54 -13.65 17.69 -22.20
CA PHE A 54 -14.24 18.49 -23.28
C PHE A 54 -14.05 19.99 -23.09
N GLY A 55 -13.68 20.45 -21.89
CA GLY A 55 -13.48 21.87 -21.56
C GLY A 55 -14.80 22.64 -21.50
N VAL A 56 -15.89 21.95 -21.09
CA VAL A 56 -17.23 22.51 -20.91
C VAL A 56 -17.66 22.42 -19.46
N THR A 57 -18.57 23.28 -19.03
CA THR A 57 -19.16 23.13 -17.68
C THR A 57 -20.08 21.92 -17.60
N LEU A 58 -20.31 21.41 -16.37
CA LEU A 58 -21.22 20.27 -16.18
C LEU A 58 -22.65 20.59 -16.63
N ASP A 59 -23.10 21.83 -16.48
CA ASP A 59 -24.39 22.31 -16.95
C ASP A 59 -24.50 22.31 -18.49
N GLU A 60 -23.45 22.77 -19.18
CA GLU A 60 -23.34 22.69 -20.65
C GLU A 60 -23.31 21.25 -21.14
N LEU A 61 -22.61 20.37 -20.40
CA LEU A 61 -22.55 18.93 -20.73
C LEU A 61 -23.93 18.28 -20.62
N VAL A 62 -24.69 18.60 -19.57
CA VAL A 62 -25.99 17.95 -19.27
C VAL A 62 -27.12 18.58 -20.08
N ARG A 63 -27.15 19.90 -20.23
CA ARG A 63 -28.26 20.61 -20.91
C ARG A 63 -28.04 20.80 -22.41
N GLY A 64 -26.79 20.73 -22.86
CA GLY A 64 -26.46 20.90 -24.28
C GLY A 64 -26.63 22.31 -24.81
N GLU A 65 -26.78 23.30 -23.98
CA GLU A 65 -26.89 24.71 -24.37
C GLU A 65 -25.50 25.34 -24.36
N GLU A 66 -25.11 25.92 -25.49
CA GLU A 66 -23.96 26.81 -25.53
C GLU A 66 -24.36 28.13 -24.86
N VAL A 67 -23.89 28.38 -23.66
CA VAL A 67 -23.98 29.73 -23.06
C VAL A 67 -23.09 30.63 -23.91
N PRO A 68 -23.61 31.71 -24.56
CA PRO A 68 -22.79 32.59 -25.35
C PRO A 68 -21.71 33.20 -24.45
N LYS A 69 -20.45 33.01 -24.80
CA LYS A 69 -19.33 33.69 -24.19
C LYS A 69 -19.46 35.18 -24.45
N THR A 70 -20.12 35.89 -23.55
CA THR A 70 -20.09 37.34 -23.53
C THR A 70 -18.72 37.78 -23.00
N GLU A 71 -17.82 38.07 -23.93
CA GLU A 71 -16.65 38.92 -23.64
C GLU A 71 -17.19 40.30 -23.27
N THR A 72 -17.15 40.65 -22.00
CA THR A 72 -17.23 42.05 -21.61
C THR A 72 -16.54 42.33 -20.28
N ALA A 73 -15.46 43.05 -20.39
CA ALA A 73 -14.98 44.10 -19.50
C ALA A 73 -15.05 43.89 -17.98
N MET A 74 -13.88 44.04 -17.36
CA MET A 74 -13.73 44.42 -15.96
C MET A 74 -14.67 45.55 -15.57
N PRO A 75 -15.28 45.47 -14.39
CA PRO A 75 -15.22 46.58 -13.46
C PRO A 75 -14.85 46.10 -12.02
N THR A 76 -13.87 46.80 -11.48
CA THR A 76 -13.75 47.32 -10.10
C THR A 76 -14.25 46.45 -8.95
N ALA A 77 -13.29 46.17 -8.08
CA ALA A 77 -13.41 45.65 -6.74
C ALA A 77 -14.69 46.02 -5.99
N GLN A 78 -15.53 45.04 -5.71
CA GLN A 78 -16.40 45.04 -4.55
C GLN A 78 -16.17 43.77 -3.75
N THR A 79 -15.71 44.00 -2.54
CA THR A 79 -15.54 43.04 -1.45
C THR A 79 -16.83 42.24 -1.24
N VAL A 80 -16.86 40.99 -1.71
CA VAL A 80 -17.87 40.00 -1.33
C VAL A 80 -17.23 39.11 -0.28
N PRO A 81 -17.90 38.84 0.86
CA PRO A 81 -17.30 38.04 1.94
C PRO A 81 -16.94 36.65 1.44
N ALA A 82 -15.73 36.23 1.77
CA ALA A 82 -15.15 34.93 1.49
C ALA A 82 -15.97 33.81 2.16
N SER A 83 -17.02 33.30 1.50
CA SER A 83 -17.83 32.19 2.02
C SER A 83 -18.35 31.22 0.97
N PHE A 84 -17.88 31.27 -0.27
CA PHE A 84 -18.17 30.20 -1.26
C PHE A 84 -16.92 29.90 -2.11
N ALA A 85 -15.84 29.49 -1.44
CA ALA A 85 -14.87 28.63 -2.11
C ALA A 85 -15.57 27.29 -2.36
N PRO A 86 -15.50 26.68 -3.57
CA PRO A 86 -15.97 25.33 -3.79
C PRO A 86 -15.24 24.46 -2.78
N GLN A 87 -15.96 23.93 -1.80
CA GLN A 87 -15.41 22.89 -0.93
C GLN A 87 -15.10 21.75 -1.87
N ALA A 88 -13.81 21.60 -2.20
CA ALA A 88 -13.31 20.35 -2.74
C ALA A 88 -13.94 19.24 -1.92
N ALA A 89 -14.67 18.33 -2.56
CA ALA A 89 -15.29 17.19 -1.91
C ALA A 89 -14.32 16.65 -0.87
N PRO A 90 -14.77 16.35 0.37
CA PRO A 90 -13.89 15.93 1.45
C PRO A 90 -13.25 14.61 1.02
N GLY A 91 -12.18 14.75 0.23
CA GLY A 91 -11.51 13.68 -0.41
C GLY A 91 -10.89 12.77 0.64
N ARG A 92 -10.59 11.60 0.21
CA ARG A 92 -9.91 10.46 0.86
C ARG A 92 -8.85 10.85 1.92
N GLU A 93 -8.26 12.05 1.81
CA GLU A 93 -7.31 12.62 2.78
C GLU A 93 -7.94 12.90 4.17
N LYS A 94 -9.20 13.35 4.24
CA LYS A 94 -9.88 13.60 5.54
C LYS A 94 -10.18 12.29 6.28
N HIS A 95 -10.49 11.21 5.56
CA HIS A 95 -10.76 9.92 6.20
C HIS A 95 -9.52 9.31 6.85
N HIS A 96 -8.34 9.46 6.24
CA HIS A 96 -7.08 8.94 6.82
C HIS A 96 -6.66 9.73 8.06
N THR A 97 -6.84 11.06 8.06
CA THR A 97 -6.56 11.89 9.23
C THR A 97 -7.50 11.57 10.39
N ILE A 98 -8.81 11.43 10.14
CA ILE A 98 -9.78 11.05 11.17
C ILE A 98 -9.45 9.65 11.72
N ALA A 99 -9.21 8.66 10.87
CA ALA A 99 -8.83 7.32 11.29
C ALA A 99 -7.52 7.32 12.11
N GLY A 100 -6.53 8.10 11.68
CA GLY A 100 -5.26 8.24 12.38
C GLY A 100 -5.41 8.86 13.78
N THR A 101 -6.20 9.92 13.90
CA THR A 101 -6.45 10.55 15.22
C THR A 101 -7.23 9.63 16.15
N VAL A 102 -8.25 8.92 15.65
CA VAL A 102 -9.01 7.95 16.46
C VAL A 102 -8.08 6.84 16.96
N LEU A 103 -7.21 6.28 16.10
CA LEU A 103 -6.25 5.25 16.50
C LEU A 103 -5.26 5.76 17.55
N LEU A 104 -4.74 6.98 17.41
CA LEU A 104 -3.85 7.57 18.41
C LEU A 104 -4.54 7.78 19.77
N CYS A 105 -5.77 8.29 19.75
CA CYS A 105 -6.57 8.45 20.98
C CYS A 105 -6.84 7.09 21.63
N THR A 106 -7.20 6.07 20.85
CA THR A 106 -7.41 4.70 21.36
C THR A 106 -6.14 4.14 21.98
N GLY A 107 -4.98 4.29 21.30
CA GLY A 107 -3.69 3.88 21.83
C GLY A 107 -3.31 4.59 23.14
N ALA A 108 -3.55 5.90 23.22
CA ALA A 108 -3.33 6.68 24.43
C ALA A 108 -4.23 6.21 25.61
N ILE A 109 -5.51 5.94 25.33
CA ILE A 109 -6.45 5.43 26.33
C ILE A 109 -5.98 4.04 26.85
N ILE A 110 -5.58 3.13 25.96
CA ILE A 110 -5.06 1.81 26.33
C ILE A 110 -3.81 1.96 27.20
N LEU A 111 -2.89 2.85 26.83
CA LEU A 111 -1.67 3.10 27.60
C LEU A 111 -1.98 3.57 29.02
N ILE A 112 -2.85 4.57 29.14
CA ILE A 112 -3.27 5.12 30.46
C ILE A 112 -3.98 4.04 31.27
N PHE A 113 -4.89 3.28 30.66
CA PHE A 113 -5.63 2.22 31.33
C PHE A 113 -4.70 1.13 31.87
N CYS A 114 -3.74 0.66 31.06
CA CYS A 114 -2.74 -0.32 31.50
C CYS A 114 -1.85 0.22 32.63
N LEU A 115 -1.46 1.49 32.54
CA LEU A 115 -0.64 2.13 33.57
C LEU A 115 -1.40 2.21 34.91
N LEU A 116 -2.69 2.54 34.88
CA LEU A 116 -3.53 2.66 36.08
C LEU A 116 -3.84 1.31 36.72
N LEU A 117 -4.06 0.25 35.90
CA LEU A 117 -4.42 -1.09 36.41
C LEU A 117 -3.22 -1.94 36.80
N ALA A 118 -2.20 -1.97 35.95
CA ALA A 118 -1.05 -2.87 36.12
C ALA A 118 0.18 -2.17 36.73
N GLY A 119 0.21 -0.83 36.72
CA GLY A 119 1.38 -0.06 37.14
C GLY A 119 2.62 -0.26 36.28
N ASP A 120 2.49 -0.97 35.15
CA ASP A 120 3.61 -1.32 34.26
C ASP A 120 3.52 -0.57 32.95
N LEU A 121 4.47 0.37 32.79
CA LEU A 121 4.60 1.19 31.57
C LEU A 121 4.97 0.35 30.33
N LEU A 122 5.80 -0.69 30.51
CA LEU A 122 6.25 -1.54 29.39
C LEU A 122 5.10 -2.36 28.84
N ALA A 123 4.28 -2.96 29.70
CA ALA A 123 3.08 -3.67 29.27
C ALA A 123 2.10 -2.73 28.56
N GLY A 124 1.87 -1.53 29.09
CA GLY A 124 1.02 -0.52 28.46
C GLY A 124 1.52 -0.11 27.08
N LEU A 125 2.81 0.15 26.93
CA LEU A 125 3.43 0.46 25.63
C LEU A 125 3.29 -0.70 24.63
N LEU A 126 3.45 -1.93 25.07
CA LEU A 126 3.34 -3.10 24.22
C LEU A 126 1.92 -3.25 23.64
N PHE A 127 0.89 -3.12 24.49
CA PHE A 127 -0.51 -3.22 24.05
C PHE A 127 -0.98 -2.00 23.23
N ALA A 128 -0.49 -0.81 23.56
CA ALA A 128 -0.82 0.42 22.82
C ALA A 128 -0.08 0.54 21.48
N SER A 129 1.09 -0.09 21.32
CA SER A 129 1.98 0.07 20.15
C SER A 129 1.32 -0.14 18.79
N PRO A 130 0.46 -1.14 18.54
CA PRO A 130 -0.18 -1.32 17.23
C PRO A 130 -1.06 -0.13 16.85
N PHE A 131 -1.79 0.42 17.82
CA PHE A 131 -2.69 1.55 17.62
C PHE A 131 -1.91 2.85 17.40
N LEU A 132 -0.88 3.10 18.21
CA LEU A 132 -0.04 4.29 18.09
C LEU A 132 0.72 4.30 16.76
N ILE A 133 1.34 3.19 16.38
CA ILE A 133 2.12 3.07 15.14
C ILE A 133 1.19 3.20 13.92
N CYS A 134 0.05 2.50 13.90
CA CYS A 134 -0.93 2.63 12.81
C CYS A 134 -1.50 4.05 12.74
N GLY A 135 -1.75 4.71 13.87
CA GLY A 135 -2.20 6.10 13.91
C GLY A 135 -1.19 7.05 13.30
N ILE A 136 0.09 6.92 13.67
CA ILE A 136 1.19 7.71 13.09
C ILE A 136 1.30 7.45 11.58
N ILE A 137 1.22 6.19 11.14
CA ILE A 137 1.27 5.84 9.71
C ILE A 137 0.11 6.47 8.94
N CYS A 138 -1.11 6.45 9.49
CA CYS A 138 -2.28 7.09 8.87
C CYS A 138 -2.10 8.60 8.68
N LEU A 139 -1.38 9.28 9.57
CA LEU A 139 -1.11 10.71 9.48
C LEU A 139 0.09 11.02 8.57
N ALA A 140 1.15 10.22 8.64
CA ALA A 140 2.41 10.49 7.93
C ALA A 140 2.40 10.01 6.47
N VAL A 141 1.71 8.90 6.18
CA VAL A 141 1.79 8.23 4.87
C VAL A 141 0.55 8.52 4.04
N LYS A 142 0.73 9.19 2.88
CA LYS A 142 -0.36 9.52 1.95
C LYS A 142 -0.72 8.40 0.98
N LYS A 143 0.23 7.52 0.65
CA LYS A 143 0.03 6.44 -0.34
C LYS A 143 0.09 5.06 0.31
N ARG A 144 -0.87 4.19 -0.03
CA ARG A 144 -0.91 2.78 0.43
C ARG A 144 -0.93 2.62 1.96
N VAL A 145 -1.64 3.52 2.64
CA VAL A 145 -1.75 3.54 4.12
C VAL A 145 -2.11 2.16 4.68
N GLY A 146 -3.13 1.50 4.10
CA GLY A 146 -3.57 0.18 4.56
C GLY A 146 -2.48 -0.91 4.51
N LEU A 147 -1.59 -0.87 3.50
CA LEU A 147 -0.46 -1.80 3.43
C LEU A 147 0.53 -1.57 4.57
N TRP A 148 0.88 -0.31 4.85
CA TRP A 148 1.82 0.04 5.90
C TRP A 148 1.25 -0.26 7.30
N CYS A 149 -0.04 0.03 7.52
CA CYS A 149 -0.73 -0.35 8.76
C CYS A 149 -0.79 -1.88 8.93
N GLY A 150 -1.05 -2.62 7.85
CA GLY A 150 -1.02 -4.09 7.89
C GLY A 150 0.34 -4.64 8.30
N TRP A 151 1.45 -4.11 7.73
CA TRP A 151 2.80 -4.48 8.14
C TRP A 151 3.10 -4.09 9.60
N ALA A 152 2.69 -2.89 10.02
CA ALA A 152 2.89 -2.45 11.40
C ALA A 152 2.16 -3.37 12.39
N ALA A 153 0.88 -3.68 12.12
CA ALA A 153 0.10 -4.60 12.94
C ALA A 153 0.73 -6.00 12.98
N TYR A 154 1.14 -6.54 11.82
CA TYR A 154 1.81 -7.83 11.75
C TYR A 154 3.09 -7.86 12.59
N LEU A 155 3.97 -6.86 12.44
CA LEU A 155 5.24 -6.80 13.16
C LEU A 155 5.05 -6.64 14.67
N CYS A 156 4.05 -5.85 15.10
CA CYS A 156 3.71 -5.71 16.52
C CYS A 156 3.19 -7.03 17.12
N ILE A 157 2.32 -7.73 16.41
CA ILE A 157 1.78 -9.03 16.86
C ILE A 157 2.89 -10.08 16.88
N ASP A 158 3.74 -10.14 15.86
CA ASP A 158 4.89 -11.07 15.81
C ASP A 158 5.87 -10.78 16.95
N LEU A 159 6.17 -9.51 17.22
CA LEU A 159 7.03 -9.10 18.34
C LEU A 159 6.42 -9.52 19.70
N TYR A 160 5.12 -9.26 19.88
CA TYR A 160 4.40 -9.67 21.10
C TYR A 160 4.47 -11.18 21.32
N LEU A 161 4.18 -11.97 20.27
CA LEU A 161 4.21 -13.42 20.36
C LEU A 161 5.63 -13.95 20.64
N ARG A 162 6.66 -13.38 20.01
CA ARG A 162 8.07 -13.72 20.29
C ARG A 162 8.44 -13.41 21.72
N PHE A 163 8.03 -12.25 22.23
CA PHE A 163 8.33 -11.83 23.60
C PHE A 163 7.58 -12.67 24.64
N ALA A 164 6.27 -12.88 24.46
CA ALA A 164 5.42 -13.58 25.41
C ALA A 164 5.61 -15.10 25.41
N THR A 165 5.88 -15.71 24.23
CA THR A 165 5.88 -17.18 24.09
C THR A 165 7.19 -17.76 23.57
N GLY A 166 8.14 -16.90 23.13
CA GLY A 166 9.36 -17.33 22.45
C GLY A 166 9.14 -17.89 21.05
N LEU A 167 7.89 -17.85 20.53
CA LEU A 167 7.53 -18.45 19.26
C LEU A 167 7.75 -17.48 18.11
N SER A 168 8.24 -18.02 16.99
CA SER A 168 8.29 -17.32 15.72
C SER A 168 7.89 -18.27 14.58
N TRP A 169 7.54 -17.73 13.43
CA TRP A 169 7.25 -18.55 12.25
C TRP A 169 8.41 -19.47 11.84
N THR A 170 9.66 -19.14 12.22
CA THR A 170 10.85 -19.99 11.95
C THR A 170 10.82 -21.29 12.74
N THR A 171 10.04 -21.36 13.82
CA THR A 171 9.87 -22.58 14.63
C THR A 171 9.35 -23.75 13.82
N ILE A 172 8.57 -23.49 12.74
CA ILE A 172 8.07 -24.53 11.82
C ILE A 172 9.21 -25.31 11.17
N PHE A 173 10.31 -24.64 10.81
CA PHE A 173 11.47 -25.26 10.17
C PHE A 173 12.39 -25.97 11.18
N MET A 174 12.20 -25.70 12.45
CA MET A 174 12.97 -26.30 13.54
C MET A 174 12.24 -27.46 14.22
N THR A 175 11.12 -27.93 13.64
CA THR A 175 10.31 -29.04 14.20
C THR A 175 11.05 -30.36 14.27
N HIS A 176 12.15 -30.55 13.55
CA HIS A 176 13.03 -31.72 13.66
C HIS A 176 13.83 -31.74 14.99
N LEU A 177 13.94 -30.56 15.66
CA LEU A 177 14.56 -30.43 16.98
C LEU A 177 13.48 -30.50 18.08
N TRP A 178 12.50 -31.38 17.91
CA TRP A 178 11.39 -31.53 18.85
C TRP A 178 11.93 -31.69 20.28
N THR A 179 11.78 -30.63 21.03
CA THR A 179 11.94 -30.67 22.49
C THR A 179 10.59 -31.01 23.12
N TYR A 180 10.62 -31.56 24.32
CA TYR A 180 9.45 -31.95 25.11
C TYR A 180 8.41 -30.81 25.32
N GLU A 181 8.80 -29.57 25.06
CA GLU A 181 7.97 -28.36 25.23
C GLU A 181 7.12 -28.02 24.01
N MET A 182 7.30 -28.69 22.86
CA MET A 182 6.56 -28.41 21.64
C MET A 182 5.20 -29.10 21.69
N ASN A 183 4.13 -28.30 21.75
CA ASN A 183 2.76 -28.79 21.65
C ASN A 183 2.07 -28.32 20.37
N TYR A 184 0.94 -28.94 20.01
CA TYR A 184 0.19 -28.61 18.80
C TYR A 184 -0.27 -27.15 18.73
N MET A 185 -0.58 -26.54 19.87
CA MET A 185 -1.00 -25.13 19.93
C MET A 185 0.14 -24.19 19.56
N ARG A 186 1.36 -24.45 20.03
CA ARG A 186 2.54 -23.66 19.67
C ARG A 186 2.85 -23.78 18.16
N LEU A 187 2.72 -24.98 17.62
CA LEU A 187 2.89 -25.23 16.19
C LEU A 187 1.80 -24.53 15.37
N ALA A 188 0.54 -24.56 15.79
CA ALA A 188 -0.56 -23.87 15.13
C ALA A 188 -0.35 -22.34 15.09
N ILE A 189 0.11 -21.74 16.21
CA ILE A 189 0.44 -20.31 16.28
C ILE A 189 1.58 -19.98 15.30
N ALA A 190 2.62 -20.79 15.23
CA ALA A 190 3.74 -20.58 14.29
C ALA A 190 3.27 -20.65 12.83
N TRP A 191 2.39 -21.60 12.46
CA TRP A 191 1.78 -21.70 11.14
C TRP A 191 0.90 -20.47 10.84
N MET A 192 0.12 -19.99 11.79
CA MET A 192 -0.70 -18.79 11.63
C MET A 192 0.17 -17.57 11.35
N GLN A 193 1.27 -17.37 12.09
CA GLN A 193 2.25 -16.31 11.84
C GLN A 193 2.85 -16.42 10.44
N PHE A 194 3.22 -17.62 10.00
CA PHE A 194 3.80 -17.88 8.68
C PHE A 194 2.81 -17.53 7.56
N PHE A 195 1.56 -17.98 7.65
CA PHE A 195 0.53 -17.63 6.67
C PHE A 195 0.22 -16.14 6.64
N ALA A 196 0.13 -15.49 7.80
CA ALA A 196 -0.05 -14.04 7.88
C ALA A 196 1.11 -13.31 7.18
N MET A 197 2.36 -13.74 7.39
CA MET A 197 3.53 -13.20 6.69
C MET A 197 3.41 -13.38 5.18
N LEU A 198 3.02 -14.57 4.69
CA LEU A 198 2.83 -14.82 3.25
C LEU A 198 1.75 -13.92 2.65
N VAL A 199 0.62 -13.75 3.33
CA VAL A 199 -0.45 -12.85 2.91
C VAL A 199 0.08 -11.42 2.78
N MET A 200 0.85 -10.93 3.75
CA MET A 200 1.44 -9.59 3.70
C MET A 200 2.43 -9.43 2.55
N ILE A 201 3.24 -10.44 2.26
CA ILE A 201 4.15 -10.46 1.09
C ILE A 201 3.34 -10.37 -0.20
N VAL A 202 2.29 -11.19 -0.36
CA VAL A 202 1.41 -11.18 -1.55
C VAL A 202 0.72 -9.82 -1.71
N CYS A 203 0.19 -9.24 -0.63
CA CYS A 203 -0.41 -7.90 -0.63
C CYS A 203 0.61 -6.84 -1.07
N THR A 204 1.86 -6.94 -0.62
CA THR A 204 2.93 -6.03 -1.02
C THR A 204 3.22 -6.16 -2.51
N VAL A 205 3.44 -7.36 -3.01
CA VAL A 205 3.68 -7.63 -4.43
C VAL A 205 2.52 -7.13 -5.30
N ARG A 206 1.27 -7.38 -4.88
CA ARG A 206 0.08 -6.92 -5.59
C ARG A 206 -0.05 -5.40 -5.59
N SER A 207 0.25 -4.76 -4.47
CA SER A 207 0.22 -3.30 -4.33
C SER A 207 1.26 -2.60 -5.21
N TYR A 208 2.41 -3.23 -5.44
CA TYR A 208 3.48 -2.70 -6.28
C TYR A 208 3.48 -3.28 -7.70
N ARG A 209 2.36 -3.86 -8.16
CA ARG A 209 2.25 -4.47 -9.49
C ARG A 209 2.46 -3.47 -10.63
N THR A 210 2.12 -2.20 -10.42
CA THR A 210 2.26 -1.12 -11.43
C THR A 210 3.66 -0.52 -11.49
N LEU A 211 4.61 -0.99 -10.66
CA LEU A 211 5.97 -0.50 -10.68
C LEU A 211 6.66 -0.90 -11.98
N LYS A 212 7.01 0.09 -12.80
CA LYS A 212 7.81 -0.09 -14.02
C LYS A 212 9.28 0.19 -13.67
N LEU A 213 10.14 -0.79 -13.87
CA LEU A 213 11.59 -0.69 -13.68
C LEU A 213 12.26 -1.00 -15.01
N SER A 214 13.29 -0.23 -15.37
CA SER A 214 14.08 -0.54 -16.58
C SER A 214 14.87 -1.84 -16.35
N ALA A 215 14.81 -2.76 -17.33
CA ALA A 215 15.52 -4.03 -17.27
C ALA A 215 17.00 -3.88 -17.68
N THR A 216 17.70 -2.88 -17.13
CA THR A 216 19.13 -2.67 -17.43
C THR A 216 20.01 -3.75 -16.80
N LYS A 217 21.17 -4.02 -17.45
CA LYS A 217 22.17 -4.99 -16.91
C LYS A 217 22.56 -4.64 -15.46
N LYS A 218 22.69 -3.35 -15.14
CA LYS A 218 23.02 -2.86 -13.79
C LYS A 218 21.94 -3.27 -12.76
N GLU A 219 20.67 -3.09 -13.08
CA GLU A 219 19.55 -3.48 -12.18
C GLU A 219 19.56 -4.98 -11.90
N VAL A 220 19.78 -5.80 -12.93
CA VAL A 220 19.85 -7.26 -12.77
C VAL A 220 21.03 -7.65 -11.87
N THR A 221 22.20 -7.02 -12.06
CA THR A 221 23.37 -7.28 -11.20
C THR A 221 23.09 -6.92 -9.75
N TRP A 222 22.49 -5.75 -9.49
CA TRP A 222 22.11 -5.33 -8.14
C TRP A 222 21.10 -6.27 -7.48
N LEU A 223 20.17 -6.84 -8.26
CA LEU A 223 19.24 -7.85 -7.76
C LEU A 223 19.96 -9.15 -7.36
N ILE A 224 20.90 -9.62 -8.19
CA ILE A 224 21.67 -10.83 -7.88
C ILE A 224 22.50 -10.61 -6.60
N VAL A 225 23.21 -9.49 -6.51
CA VAL A 225 23.99 -9.12 -5.31
C VAL A 225 23.09 -9.02 -4.08
N GLY A 226 21.91 -8.40 -4.23
CA GLY A 226 20.93 -8.28 -3.14
C GLY A 226 20.42 -9.62 -2.65
N TRP A 227 20.10 -10.55 -3.55
CA TRP A 227 19.68 -11.91 -3.19
C TRP A 227 20.83 -12.69 -2.52
N LEU A 228 22.06 -12.58 -3.02
CA LEU A 228 23.24 -13.19 -2.40
C LEU A 228 23.44 -12.64 -0.97
N ALA A 229 23.32 -11.33 -0.81
CA ALA A 229 23.40 -10.69 0.50
C ALA A 229 22.31 -11.18 1.47
N ALA A 230 21.04 -11.25 1.02
CA ALA A 230 19.92 -11.64 1.87
C ALA A 230 19.94 -13.12 2.26
N LEU A 231 20.36 -14.02 1.35
CA LEU A 231 20.27 -15.47 1.53
C LEU A 231 21.54 -16.10 2.08
N VAL A 232 22.70 -15.49 1.81
CA VAL A 232 24.00 -16.07 2.17
C VAL A 232 24.76 -15.18 3.16
N VAL A 233 25.06 -13.93 2.78
CA VAL A 233 25.95 -13.08 3.57
C VAL A 233 25.35 -12.73 4.93
N LEU A 234 24.10 -12.28 4.98
CA LEU A 234 23.45 -11.90 6.23
C LEU A 234 23.28 -13.08 7.21
N PRO A 235 22.83 -14.29 6.80
CA PRO A 235 22.80 -15.44 7.68
C PRO A 235 24.17 -15.87 8.19
N LEU A 236 25.20 -15.86 7.33
CA LEU A 236 26.56 -16.21 7.72
C LEU A 236 27.12 -15.19 8.71
N LEU A 237 26.93 -13.91 8.47
CA LEU A 237 27.37 -12.82 9.37
C LEU A 237 26.68 -12.94 10.73
N MET A 238 25.40 -13.29 10.78
CA MET A 238 24.69 -13.50 12.04
C MET A 238 25.20 -14.74 12.75
N SER A 239 25.39 -15.86 12.04
CA SER A 239 25.78 -17.16 12.63
C SER A 239 27.23 -17.18 13.11
N TYR A 240 28.16 -16.63 12.34
CA TYR A 240 29.60 -16.69 12.62
C TYR A 240 30.16 -15.39 13.21
N GLY A 241 29.53 -14.25 12.95
CA GLY A 241 29.99 -12.96 13.46
C GLY A 241 29.34 -12.57 14.78
N VAL A 242 28.01 -12.54 14.83
CA VAL A 242 27.27 -12.00 15.98
C VAL A 242 27.02 -13.05 17.06
N MET A 243 26.59 -14.25 16.68
CA MET A 243 26.22 -15.31 17.63
C MET A 243 27.37 -15.75 18.55
N PRO A 244 28.61 -15.92 18.08
CA PRO A 244 29.73 -16.30 18.96
C PRO A 244 30.03 -15.28 20.04
N LEU A 245 29.87 -13.97 19.77
CA LEU A 245 30.13 -12.90 20.72
C LEU A 245 29.21 -12.95 21.97
N TRP A 246 28.06 -13.60 21.83
CA TRP A 246 27.04 -13.68 22.88
C TRP A 246 26.88 -15.09 23.46
N ARG A 247 27.58 -16.09 22.91
CA ARG A 247 27.43 -17.49 23.30
C ARG A 247 27.76 -17.74 24.78
N ASP A 248 28.74 -17.03 25.32
CA ASP A 248 29.18 -17.19 26.69
C ASP A 248 28.19 -16.57 27.70
N ASN A 249 27.34 -15.65 27.24
CA ASN A 249 26.29 -15.01 28.04
C ASN A 249 24.90 -15.69 27.93
N LEU A 250 24.79 -16.79 27.17
CA LEU A 250 23.53 -17.49 26.90
C LEU A 250 22.95 -18.20 28.13
N HIS A 251 23.72 -18.40 29.20
CA HIS A 251 23.23 -19.02 30.44
C HIS A 251 22.24 -18.14 31.23
N ASN A 252 22.17 -16.82 30.91
CA ASN A 252 21.18 -15.90 31.48
C ASN A 252 20.14 -15.52 30.41
N TYR A 253 19.40 -16.50 29.90
CA TYR A 253 18.31 -16.30 28.94
C TYR A 253 17.13 -15.60 29.62
N SER A 254 17.19 -14.30 29.80
CA SER A 254 16.02 -13.48 30.02
C SER A 254 15.53 -12.96 28.66
N ASN A 255 14.22 -12.82 28.47
CA ASN A 255 13.61 -12.22 27.28
C ASN A 255 14.07 -10.77 27.03
N PHE A 256 14.86 -10.19 27.92
CA PHE A 256 15.49 -8.87 27.86
C PHE A 256 16.97 -8.92 27.41
N SER A 257 17.47 -10.07 26.98
CA SER A 257 18.82 -10.18 26.46
C SER A 257 19.00 -9.27 25.22
N PRO A 258 20.08 -8.46 25.12
CA PRO A 258 20.39 -7.69 23.91
C PRO A 258 20.43 -8.56 22.66
N TYR A 259 20.85 -9.82 22.79
CA TYR A 259 20.84 -10.79 21.70
C TYR A 259 19.44 -11.03 21.14
N PHE A 260 18.40 -11.11 21.99
CA PHE A 260 17.00 -11.23 21.53
C PHE A 260 16.61 -10.08 20.62
N PHE A 261 16.87 -8.84 21.03
CA PHE A 261 16.54 -7.65 20.22
C PHE A 261 17.32 -7.60 18.90
N ILE A 262 18.63 -7.95 18.93
CA ILE A 262 19.45 -8.01 17.72
C ILE A 262 18.89 -9.06 16.74
N ASN A 263 18.53 -10.24 17.24
CA ASN A 263 17.99 -11.33 16.42
C ASN A 263 16.62 -10.97 15.81
N VAL A 264 15.74 -10.33 16.59
CA VAL A 264 14.44 -9.84 16.10
C VAL A 264 14.63 -8.76 15.03
N LEU A 265 15.48 -7.77 15.31
CA LEU A 265 15.79 -6.69 14.35
C LEU A 265 16.40 -7.24 13.05
N TYR A 266 17.34 -8.15 13.15
CA TYR A 266 17.91 -8.87 12.01
C TYR A 266 16.84 -9.58 11.19
N GLY A 267 15.90 -10.28 11.85
CA GLY A 267 14.78 -10.96 11.19
C GLY A 267 13.91 -10.00 10.40
N TYR A 268 13.58 -8.84 10.97
CA TYR A 268 12.75 -7.82 10.33
C TYR A 268 13.46 -7.11 9.17
N VAL A 269 14.73 -6.78 9.34
CA VAL A 269 15.55 -6.19 8.26
C VAL A 269 15.66 -7.16 7.08
N ARG A 270 15.94 -8.43 7.36
CA ARG A 270 15.99 -9.48 6.34
C ARG A 270 14.65 -9.66 5.62
N LEU A 271 13.54 -9.66 6.36
CA LEU A 271 12.19 -9.76 5.80
C LEU A 271 11.88 -8.56 4.88
N ALA A 272 12.21 -7.34 5.31
CA ALA A 272 12.04 -6.13 4.51
C ALA A 272 12.87 -6.19 3.22
N LEU A 273 14.14 -6.60 3.33
CA LEU A 273 15.04 -6.76 2.18
C LEU A 273 14.50 -7.77 1.17
N VAL A 274 14.09 -8.96 1.63
CA VAL A 274 13.48 -10.01 0.79
C VAL A 274 12.23 -9.49 0.09
N ASN A 275 11.35 -8.75 0.78
CA ASN A 275 10.16 -8.15 0.16
C ASN A 275 10.51 -7.16 -0.96
N VAL A 276 11.48 -6.27 -0.73
CA VAL A 276 11.93 -5.30 -1.74
C VAL A 276 12.52 -6.02 -2.94
N LEU A 277 13.39 -7.00 -2.72
CA LEU A 277 14.01 -7.79 -3.77
C LEU A 277 12.97 -8.55 -4.58
N LEU A 278 11.98 -9.16 -3.93
CA LEU A 278 10.91 -9.91 -4.58
C LEU A 278 10.06 -9.01 -5.48
N VAL A 279 9.64 -7.84 -4.99
CA VAL A 279 8.88 -6.85 -5.76
C VAL A 279 9.68 -6.40 -6.99
N ARG A 280 10.96 -6.04 -6.82
CA ARG A 280 11.85 -5.62 -7.92
C ARG A 280 12.10 -6.75 -8.93
N THR A 281 12.37 -7.96 -8.47
CA THR A 281 12.58 -9.13 -9.34
C THR A 281 11.36 -9.40 -10.21
N LEU A 282 10.16 -9.37 -9.61
CA LEU A 282 8.91 -9.56 -10.36
C LEU A 282 8.62 -8.40 -11.32
N ALA A 283 9.00 -7.17 -10.99
CA ALA A 283 8.87 -6.04 -11.89
C ALA A 283 9.78 -6.18 -13.12
N VAL A 284 11.06 -6.51 -12.93
CA VAL A 284 12.03 -6.78 -14.01
C VAL A 284 11.59 -7.97 -14.88
N TRP A 285 11.11 -9.05 -14.26
CA TRP A 285 10.63 -10.23 -14.98
C TRP A 285 9.42 -9.90 -15.89
N ARG A 286 8.48 -9.07 -15.40
CA ARG A 286 7.33 -8.61 -16.20
C ARG A 286 7.79 -7.80 -17.41
N MET A 287 8.68 -6.84 -17.21
CA MET A 287 9.21 -6.02 -18.30
C MET A 287 9.89 -6.87 -19.38
N LYS A 288 10.74 -7.82 -19.00
CA LYS A 288 11.37 -8.75 -19.96
C LYS A 288 10.35 -9.62 -20.70
N ARG A 289 9.25 -10.01 -20.04
CA ARG A 289 8.18 -10.76 -20.67
C ARG A 289 7.41 -9.93 -21.70
N GLU A 290 7.18 -8.63 -21.40
CA GLU A 290 6.53 -7.69 -22.31
C GLU A 290 7.43 -7.40 -23.53
N GLU A 291 8.73 -7.17 -23.33
CA GLU A 291 9.71 -7.00 -24.42
C GLU A 291 9.76 -8.25 -25.35
N LYS A 292 9.75 -9.44 -24.77
CA LYS A 292 9.74 -10.67 -25.55
C LYS A 292 8.47 -10.83 -26.39
N LYS A 293 7.32 -10.45 -25.86
CA LYS A 293 6.04 -10.47 -26.60
C LYS A 293 6.04 -9.43 -27.72
N ALA A 294 6.54 -8.21 -27.47
CA ALA A 294 6.64 -7.17 -28.50
C ALA A 294 7.53 -7.63 -29.66
N ASN A 295 8.69 -8.22 -29.37
CA ASN A 295 9.62 -8.74 -30.40
C ASN A 295 9.04 -9.93 -31.19
N CYS A 296 8.20 -10.78 -30.59
CA CYS A 296 7.52 -11.83 -31.33
C CYS A 296 6.50 -11.25 -32.32
N ASN A 297 5.70 -10.27 -31.91
CA ASN A 297 4.69 -9.65 -32.77
C ASN A 297 5.31 -8.88 -33.95
N THR A 298 6.51 -8.27 -33.75
CA THR A 298 7.25 -7.59 -34.84
C THR A 298 7.96 -8.56 -35.82
N ALA A 299 8.13 -9.81 -35.44
CA ALA A 299 8.72 -10.83 -36.32
C ALA A 299 7.67 -11.56 -37.19
N GLU A 300 6.39 -11.42 -36.89
CA GLU A 300 5.26 -11.99 -37.64
C GLU A 300 4.63 -10.99 -38.64
N THR A 301 5.03 -9.71 -38.60
CA THR A 301 4.66 -8.65 -39.57
C THR A 301 5.75 -8.41 -40.58
#